data_0d3f10b1c612a198641478a5e59689f3
#
_entry.id   0d3f10b1c612a198641478a5e59689f3
#
_cell.length_a   1.000
_cell.length_b   1.000
_cell.length_c   1.000
_cell.angle_alpha   90.00
_cell.angle_beta   90.00
_cell.angle_gamma   90.00
#
_symmetry.space_group_name_H-M   'P 1'
#
loop_
_entity.id
_entity.type
_entity.pdbx_description
1 polymer ?
#
loop_
_entity_poly.entity_id
_entity_poly.type
_entity_poly.pdbx_seq_one_letter_code
_entity_poly.pdbx_strand_id
1 'polypeptide(L)'
;MKTVLVLSLLIATVLPGRGDLLLANNGVARHVIVVDPAAAPPELTAARELAATLRQITGAEFLVQTNSKAPTRAILVGAGEAARKAFVKVAFDGLGDEELVIQTRGNRLLLAGGRPRGTLYAVSRFLQDQCGVRWWTPWASRIPKQPSLRLGHLDLREKPAFEYRESFWYPAFDADWSWRNGCNGNSSRLTPEKGGRISYKGFVHTFYPLVPPEKHFAEHPEWFSLIKDKRTTDRAQLCLTNPKLRDFIGSTCRSNLCLILILMFRMPK
;
A
#
# COMPACT_ATOMS: atom_id res chain seq x y z
N MET A 1 64.24 -31.83 -14.45
CA MET A 1 63.69 -30.95 -13.43
C MET A 1 62.21 -30.69 -13.74
N LYS A 2 61.28 -31.26 -12.96
CA LYS A 2 59.83 -31.06 -13.15
C LYS A 2 59.40 -30.04 -12.10
N THR A 3 59.00 -28.85 -12.53
CA THR A 3 58.49 -27.78 -11.67
C THR A 3 57.03 -28.05 -11.37
N VAL A 4 56.69 -28.33 -10.09
CA VAL A 4 55.32 -28.49 -9.60
C VAL A 4 54.80 -27.11 -9.24
N LEU A 5 53.79 -26.62 -9.98
CA LEU A 5 53.09 -25.38 -9.69
C LEU A 5 52.03 -25.68 -8.64
N VAL A 6 52.24 -25.22 -7.40
CA VAL A 6 51.24 -25.30 -6.31
C VAL A 6 50.28 -24.12 -6.43
N LEU A 7 49.07 -24.36 -6.93
CA LEU A 7 48.00 -23.37 -7.01
C LEU A 7 47.33 -23.26 -5.63
N SER A 8 47.67 -22.23 -4.84
CA SER A 8 47.04 -21.93 -3.56
C SER A 8 45.68 -21.33 -3.79
N LEU A 9 44.63 -22.10 -3.53
CA LEU A 9 43.22 -21.64 -3.56
C LEU A 9 42.97 -20.78 -2.32
N LEU A 10 42.96 -19.46 -2.46
CA LEU A 10 42.51 -18.53 -1.41
C LEU A 10 40.99 -18.65 -1.29
N ILE A 11 40.50 -19.41 -0.29
CA ILE A 11 39.14 -19.38 0.13
C ILE A 11 38.94 -18.08 0.90
N ALA A 12 38.37 -17.06 0.25
CA ALA A 12 37.93 -15.84 0.92
C ALA A 12 36.73 -16.20 1.83
N THR A 13 37.00 -16.41 3.11
CA THR A 13 35.95 -16.47 4.14
C THR A 13 35.34 -15.08 4.25
N VAL A 14 34.17 -14.89 3.65
CA VAL A 14 33.34 -13.70 3.88
C VAL A 14 32.93 -13.75 5.35
N LEU A 15 33.69 -13.04 6.21
CA LEU A 15 33.29 -12.83 7.60
C LEU A 15 31.95 -12.09 7.60
N PRO A 16 30.93 -12.54 8.36
CA PRO A 16 29.68 -11.82 8.47
C PRO A 16 29.98 -10.42 8.99
N GLY A 17 29.61 -9.40 8.20
CA GLY A 17 29.80 -8.01 8.58
C GLY A 17 29.14 -7.73 9.94
N ARG A 18 29.79 -6.92 10.76
CA ARG A 18 29.29 -6.44 12.05
C ARG A 18 27.96 -5.70 11.81
N GLY A 19 26.81 -6.39 12.00
CA GLY A 19 25.49 -5.78 11.83
C GLY A 19 24.41 -6.63 11.15
N ASP A 20 24.73 -7.85 10.71
CA ASP A 20 23.75 -8.72 10.06
C ASP A 20 22.68 -9.22 11.05
N LEU A 21 21.42 -8.99 10.70
CA LEU A 21 20.26 -9.41 11.48
C LEU A 21 19.74 -10.77 10.97
N LEU A 22 19.87 -11.83 11.76
CA LEU A 22 19.39 -13.16 11.40
C LEU A 22 17.95 -13.35 11.87
N LEU A 23 16.97 -13.21 10.96
CA LEU A 23 15.53 -13.36 11.27
C LEU A 23 15.10 -14.81 11.43
N ALA A 24 15.61 -15.71 10.60
CA ALA A 24 15.40 -17.15 10.69
C ALA A 24 16.70 -17.91 10.42
N ASN A 25 16.84 -19.09 11.00
CA ASN A 25 17.99 -19.96 10.79
C ASN A 25 17.51 -21.40 10.65
N ASN A 26 17.72 -22.02 9.47
CA ASN A 26 17.33 -23.40 9.17
C ASN A 26 15.86 -23.70 9.53
N GLY A 27 14.94 -22.84 9.14
CA GLY A 27 13.51 -23.01 9.41
C GLY A 27 13.08 -22.69 10.85
N VAL A 28 13.95 -22.07 11.66
CA VAL A 28 13.62 -21.65 13.03
C VAL A 28 13.64 -20.13 13.14
N ALA A 29 12.52 -19.52 13.53
CA ALA A 29 12.42 -18.09 13.77
C ALA A 29 13.31 -17.65 14.94
N ARG A 30 14.01 -16.55 14.78
CA ARG A 30 14.87 -15.95 15.80
C ARG A 30 14.28 -14.67 16.40
N HIS A 31 13.18 -14.19 15.82
CA HIS A 31 12.50 -12.95 16.19
C HIS A 31 11.00 -13.21 16.34
N VAL A 32 10.36 -12.42 17.17
CA VAL A 32 8.90 -12.30 17.23
C VAL A 32 8.46 -11.02 16.54
N ILE A 33 7.27 -11.01 15.99
CA ILE A 33 6.64 -9.82 15.41
C ILE A 33 5.84 -9.15 16.54
N VAL A 34 6.05 -7.87 16.76
CA VAL A 34 5.39 -7.10 17.81
C VAL A 34 4.59 -5.98 17.19
N VAL A 35 3.31 -5.91 17.54
CA VAL A 35 2.41 -4.79 17.24
C VAL A 35 1.94 -4.15 18.54
N ASP A 36 1.60 -2.87 18.49
CA ASP A 36 1.08 -2.14 19.64
C ASP A 36 -0.35 -2.59 20.00
N PRO A 37 -0.76 -2.61 21.28
CA PRO A 37 -2.16 -2.84 21.66
C PRO A 37 -3.14 -1.84 21.06
N ALA A 38 -2.72 -0.61 20.78
CA ALA A 38 -3.48 0.44 20.10
C ALA A 38 -3.23 0.49 18.58
N ALA A 39 -2.70 -0.60 18.00
CA ALA A 39 -2.42 -0.66 16.56
C ALA A 39 -3.70 -0.50 15.75
N ALA A 40 -3.63 0.29 14.67
CA ALA A 40 -4.73 0.43 13.73
C ALA A 40 -4.95 -0.88 12.93
N PRO A 41 -6.17 -1.12 12.42
CA PRO A 41 -6.46 -2.34 11.63
C PRO A 41 -5.47 -2.63 10.50
N PRO A 42 -4.96 -1.64 9.73
CA PRO A 42 -3.94 -1.89 8.71
C PRO A 42 -2.59 -2.35 9.29
N GLU A 43 -2.21 -1.90 10.48
CA GLU A 43 -0.98 -2.33 11.16
C GLU A 43 -1.07 -3.80 11.60
N LEU A 44 -2.25 -4.22 12.08
CA LEU A 44 -2.55 -5.62 12.41
C LEU A 44 -2.54 -6.52 11.16
N THR A 45 -3.10 -6.02 10.05
CA THR A 45 -3.06 -6.71 8.77
C THR A 45 -1.62 -6.86 8.27
N ALA A 46 -0.81 -5.80 8.36
CA ALA A 46 0.60 -5.82 7.99
C ALA A 46 1.40 -6.87 8.77
N ALA A 47 1.18 -6.97 10.09
CA ALA A 47 1.86 -7.96 10.93
C ALA A 47 1.48 -9.40 10.59
N ARG A 48 0.19 -9.66 10.32
CA ARG A 48 -0.29 -10.99 9.90
C ARG A 48 0.25 -11.39 8.54
N GLU A 49 0.24 -10.47 7.58
CA GLU A 49 0.79 -10.70 6.25
C GLU A 49 2.30 -10.97 6.30
N LEU A 50 3.03 -10.22 7.11
CA LEU A 50 4.46 -10.44 7.33
C LEU A 50 4.73 -11.85 7.89
N ALA A 51 4.01 -12.25 8.94
CA ALA A 51 4.15 -13.57 9.54
C ALA A 51 3.86 -14.70 8.54
N ALA A 52 2.74 -14.59 7.82
CA ALA A 52 2.33 -15.58 6.82
C ALA A 52 3.34 -15.71 5.67
N THR A 53 3.85 -14.58 5.16
CA THR A 53 4.80 -14.58 4.06
C THR A 53 6.18 -15.05 4.50
N LEU A 54 6.66 -14.64 5.68
CA LEU A 54 7.92 -15.12 6.25
C LEU A 54 7.88 -16.63 6.49
N ARG A 55 6.75 -17.18 6.95
CA ARG A 55 6.55 -18.64 7.08
C ARG A 55 6.66 -19.34 5.73
N GLN A 56 6.07 -18.77 4.68
CA GLN A 56 6.21 -19.32 3.33
C GLN A 56 7.64 -19.30 2.83
N ILE A 57 8.40 -18.25 3.14
CA ILE A 57 9.81 -18.09 2.73
C ILE A 57 10.71 -19.05 3.49
N THR A 58 10.60 -19.07 4.83
CA THR A 58 11.61 -19.70 5.71
C THR A 58 11.19 -21.07 6.23
N GLY A 59 9.91 -21.41 6.19
CA GLY A 59 9.33 -22.55 6.91
C GLY A 59 9.17 -22.32 8.43
N ALA A 60 9.70 -21.20 8.96
CA ALA A 60 9.65 -20.88 10.37
C ALA A 60 8.35 -20.16 10.74
N GLU A 61 7.82 -20.43 11.92
CA GLU A 61 6.66 -19.73 12.46
C GLU A 61 7.10 -18.50 13.25
N PHE A 62 6.70 -17.32 12.77
CA PHE A 62 6.92 -16.04 13.44
C PHE A 62 5.70 -15.67 14.26
N LEU A 63 5.82 -15.74 15.60
CA LEU A 63 4.73 -15.40 16.50
C LEU A 63 4.44 -13.90 16.45
N VAL A 64 3.16 -13.54 16.28
CA VAL A 64 2.70 -12.16 16.38
C VAL A 64 2.22 -11.91 17.81
N GLN A 65 2.81 -10.92 18.47
CA GLN A 65 2.50 -10.53 19.84
C GLN A 65 1.99 -9.10 19.88
N THR A 66 0.88 -8.89 20.58
CA THR A 66 0.38 -7.55 20.87
C THR A 66 0.97 -7.09 22.19
N ASN A 67 1.92 -6.15 22.15
CA ASN A 67 2.64 -5.70 23.34
C ASN A 67 3.21 -4.29 23.14
N SER A 68 3.20 -3.48 24.21
CA SER A 68 3.86 -2.17 24.26
C SER A 68 5.36 -2.25 24.61
N LYS A 69 5.87 -3.44 24.95
CA LYS A 69 7.29 -3.70 25.22
C LYS A 69 7.84 -4.68 24.18
N ALA A 70 9.01 -4.38 23.65
CA ALA A 70 9.68 -5.25 22.68
C ALA A 70 10.76 -6.10 23.38
N PRO A 71 10.80 -7.42 23.11
CA PRO A 71 11.97 -8.23 23.47
C PRO A 71 13.21 -7.78 22.70
N THR A 72 14.37 -8.30 23.10
CA THR A 72 15.65 -7.95 22.48
C THR A 72 15.66 -8.27 20.96
N ARG A 73 15.03 -9.37 20.56
CA ARG A 73 14.91 -9.81 19.18
C ARG A 73 13.46 -9.66 18.74
N ALA A 74 13.18 -8.57 18.02
CA ALA A 74 11.82 -8.24 17.57
C ALA A 74 11.80 -7.62 16.18
N ILE A 75 10.72 -7.91 15.45
CA ILE A 75 10.28 -7.16 14.28
C ILE A 75 9.12 -6.28 14.76
N LEU A 76 9.33 -4.98 14.79
CA LEU A 76 8.36 -4.01 15.27
C LEU A 76 7.54 -3.52 14.08
N VAL A 77 6.23 -3.74 14.11
CA VAL A 77 5.32 -3.36 13.04
C VAL A 77 4.43 -2.22 13.51
N GLY A 78 4.49 -1.09 12.78
CA GLY A 78 3.78 0.14 13.11
C GLY A 78 4.54 1.07 14.05
N ALA A 79 3.98 2.27 14.27
CA ALA A 79 4.57 3.36 15.04
C ALA A 79 4.19 3.31 16.55
N GLY A 80 4.03 2.12 17.11
CA GLY A 80 3.63 1.90 18.49
C GLY A 80 4.72 2.24 19.53
N GLU A 81 4.38 2.10 20.82
CA GLU A 81 5.25 2.47 21.94
C GLU A 81 6.60 1.74 21.93
N ALA A 82 6.58 0.43 21.65
CA ALA A 82 7.79 -0.40 21.53
C ALA A 82 8.72 0.10 20.42
N ALA A 83 8.16 0.50 19.26
CA ALA A 83 8.90 1.06 18.14
C ALA A 83 9.52 2.42 18.48
N ARG A 84 8.75 3.32 19.08
CA ARG A 84 9.21 4.66 19.52
C ARG A 84 10.36 4.58 20.53
N LYS A 85 10.27 3.68 21.49
CA LYS A 85 11.35 3.45 22.49
C LYS A 85 12.61 2.86 21.86
N ALA A 86 12.47 1.95 20.91
CA ALA A 86 13.61 1.28 20.29
C ALA A 86 14.31 2.13 19.21
N PHE A 87 13.55 2.94 18.48
CA PHE A 87 14.01 3.74 17.33
C PHE A 87 13.82 5.24 17.57
N VAL A 88 14.40 5.75 18.64
CA VAL A 88 14.25 7.15 19.13
C VAL A 88 14.66 8.23 18.12
N LYS A 89 15.43 7.89 17.08
CA LYS A 89 15.82 8.82 16.03
C LYS A 89 14.78 8.95 14.92
N VAL A 90 13.77 8.07 14.88
CA VAL A 90 12.68 8.13 13.91
C VAL A 90 11.63 9.12 14.38
N ALA A 91 11.40 10.16 13.59
CA ALA A 91 10.35 11.15 13.85
C ALA A 91 8.98 10.58 13.43
N PHE A 92 8.40 9.70 14.25
CA PHE A 92 7.15 9.01 13.92
C PHE A 92 5.96 9.95 13.71
N ASP A 93 5.87 11.03 14.50
CA ASP A 93 4.77 11.99 14.42
C ASP A 93 4.85 12.90 13.19
N GLY A 94 6.01 12.94 12.54
CA GLY A 94 6.23 13.65 11.28
C GLY A 94 6.13 12.78 10.03
N LEU A 95 5.68 11.52 10.15
CA LEU A 95 5.47 10.67 8.98
C LEU A 95 4.24 11.14 8.22
N GLY A 96 4.43 11.45 6.93
CA GLY A 96 3.33 11.76 6.02
C GLY A 96 2.49 10.54 5.71
N ASP A 97 1.29 10.78 5.18
CA ASP A 97 0.42 9.71 4.69
C ASP A 97 1.19 8.80 3.74
N GLU A 98 1.11 7.49 4.01
CA GLU A 98 1.77 6.46 3.20
C GLU A 98 3.30 6.51 3.16
N GLU A 99 3.94 7.43 3.87
CA GLU A 99 5.40 7.42 4.05
C GLU A 99 5.79 6.18 4.86
N LEU A 100 6.86 5.51 4.45
CA LEU A 100 7.32 4.27 5.08
C LEU A 100 8.74 4.40 5.63
N VAL A 101 9.01 3.62 6.68
CA VAL A 101 10.32 3.48 7.31
C VAL A 101 10.64 2.00 7.50
N ILE A 102 11.81 1.58 7.00
CA ILE A 102 12.38 0.26 7.21
C ILE A 102 13.78 0.45 7.79
N GLN A 103 13.99 0.02 9.03
CA GLN A 103 15.26 0.29 9.71
C GLN A 103 15.69 -0.89 10.55
N THR A 104 16.99 -1.22 10.53
CA THR A 104 17.59 -2.17 11.48
C THR A 104 18.35 -1.43 12.56
N ARG A 105 18.24 -1.89 13.81
CA ARG A 105 19.02 -1.39 14.95
C ARG A 105 19.29 -2.50 15.95
N GLY A 106 20.56 -2.88 16.10
CA GLY A 106 20.94 -4.05 16.91
C GLY A 106 20.20 -5.30 16.44
N ASN A 107 19.51 -5.98 17.34
CA ASN A 107 18.73 -7.17 17.04
C ASN A 107 17.25 -6.86 16.74
N ARG A 108 16.95 -5.69 16.18
CA ARG A 108 15.56 -5.28 15.88
C ARG A 108 15.43 -4.80 14.45
N LEU A 109 14.29 -5.12 13.86
CA LEU A 109 13.81 -4.57 12.59
C LEU A 109 12.56 -3.72 12.86
N LEU A 110 12.52 -2.53 12.30
CA LEU A 110 11.35 -1.65 12.26
C LEU A 110 10.72 -1.69 10.86
N LEU A 111 9.42 -1.93 10.80
CA LEU A 111 8.58 -1.78 9.62
C LEU A 111 7.40 -0.88 10.02
N ALA A 112 7.49 0.40 9.74
CA ALA A 112 6.49 1.37 10.17
C ALA A 112 6.20 2.40 9.07
N GLY A 113 5.13 3.15 9.22
CA GLY A 113 4.82 4.24 8.30
C GLY A 113 3.65 5.08 8.79
N GLY A 114 3.42 6.18 8.07
CA GLY A 114 2.28 7.06 8.31
C GLY A 114 0.95 6.38 7.98
N ARG A 115 -0.07 6.70 8.77
CA ARG A 115 -1.41 6.16 8.56
C ARG A 115 -2.06 6.81 7.34
N PRO A 116 -2.94 6.10 6.60
CA PRO A 116 -3.47 4.78 6.98
C PRO A 116 -2.68 3.60 6.43
N ARG A 117 -1.82 3.74 5.39
CA ARG A 117 -1.25 2.60 4.64
C ARG A 117 0.27 2.46 4.75
N GLY A 118 1.00 3.45 5.28
CA GLY A 118 2.48 3.43 5.28
C GLY A 118 3.10 2.19 5.90
N THR A 119 2.52 1.66 6.99
CA THR A 119 3.00 0.41 7.60
C THR A 119 2.77 -0.82 6.70
N LEU A 120 1.63 -0.91 6.00
CA LEU A 120 1.39 -1.94 4.99
C LEU A 120 2.45 -1.88 3.89
N TYR A 121 2.75 -0.67 3.40
CA TYR A 121 3.76 -0.46 2.37
C TYR A 121 5.18 -0.75 2.87
N ALA A 122 5.49 -0.47 4.13
CA ALA A 122 6.77 -0.87 4.71
C ALA A 122 6.94 -2.41 4.69
N VAL A 123 5.89 -3.16 5.02
CA VAL A 123 5.91 -4.63 4.98
C VAL A 123 6.03 -5.15 3.55
N SER A 124 5.20 -4.65 2.60
CA SER A 124 5.28 -5.11 1.21
C SER A 124 6.63 -4.78 0.58
N ARG A 125 7.16 -3.59 0.82
CA ARG A 125 8.48 -3.15 0.34
C ARG A 125 9.60 -4.01 0.90
N PHE A 126 9.57 -4.28 2.19
CA PHE A 126 10.52 -5.19 2.84
C PHE A 126 10.50 -6.59 2.21
N LEU A 127 9.32 -7.17 2.02
CA LEU A 127 9.16 -8.49 1.41
C LEU A 127 9.63 -8.51 -0.05
N GLN A 128 9.40 -7.44 -0.79
CA GLN A 128 9.86 -7.32 -2.17
C GLN A 128 11.37 -7.18 -2.28
N ASP A 129 11.96 -6.26 -1.53
CA ASP A 129 13.35 -5.87 -1.71
C ASP A 129 14.32 -6.77 -0.96
N GLN A 130 13.95 -7.19 0.25
CA GLN A 130 14.84 -7.98 1.10
C GLN A 130 14.59 -9.48 0.99
N CYS A 131 13.36 -9.89 0.64
CA CYS A 131 13.00 -11.31 0.55
C CYS A 131 12.75 -11.78 -0.89
N GLY A 132 12.77 -10.89 -1.89
CA GLY A 132 12.61 -11.23 -3.31
C GLY A 132 11.19 -11.67 -3.69
N VAL A 133 10.19 -11.35 -2.86
CA VAL A 133 8.78 -11.62 -3.17
C VAL A 133 8.31 -10.75 -4.32
N ARG A 134 7.46 -11.30 -5.20
CA ARG A 134 6.78 -10.55 -6.26
C ARG A 134 5.34 -11.00 -6.36
N TRP A 135 4.41 -10.07 -6.46
CA TRP A 135 2.99 -10.32 -6.70
C TRP A 135 2.63 -9.76 -8.08
N TRP A 136 2.64 -10.62 -9.11
CA TRP A 136 2.38 -10.20 -10.49
C TRP A 136 0.88 -10.04 -10.76
N THR A 137 0.08 -10.97 -10.22
CA THR A 137 -1.38 -10.93 -10.27
C THR A 137 -1.96 -11.41 -8.94
N PRO A 138 -3.27 -11.29 -8.68
CA PRO A 138 -3.89 -11.89 -7.49
C PRO A 138 -3.68 -13.41 -7.36
N TRP A 139 -3.47 -14.10 -8.48
CA TRP A 139 -3.30 -15.56 -8.56
C TRP A 139 -1.89 -16.02 -8.92
N ALA A 140 -0.97 -15.11 -9.17
CA ALA A 140 0.42 -15.45 -9.51
C ALA A 140 1.41 -14.60 -8.71
N SER A 141 2.24 -15.27 -7.93
CA SER A 141 3.30 -14.66 -7.14
C SER A 141 4.56 -15.51 -7.14
N ARG A 142 5.68 -14.88 -6.86
CA ARG A 142 6.94 -15.55 -6.54
C ARG A 142 7.23 -15.35 -5.05
N ILE A 143 7.35 -16.43 -4.32
CA ILE A 143 7.77 -16.43 -2.91
C ILE A 143 8.99 -17.37 -2.81
N PRO A 144 10.22 -16.81 -2.78
CA PRO A 144 11.44 -17.60 -2.70
C PRO A 144 11.49 -18.45 -1.42
N LYS A 145 12.13 -19.62 -1.49
CA LYS A 145 12.36 -20.47 -0.32
C LYS A 145 13.76 -20.19 0.22
N GLN A 146 13.83 -19.70 1.44
CA GLN A 146 15.06 -19.34 2.13
C GLN A 146 14.97 -19.73 3.61
N PRO A 147 15.30 -20.97 4.00
CA PRO A 147 15.20 -21.44 5.39
C PRO A 147 16.00 -20.60 6.40
N SER A 148 17.06 -19.94 5.92
CA SER A 148 17.84 -18.98 6.71
C SER A 148 17.74 -17.62 6.05
N LEU A 149 17.13 -16.65 6.77
CA LEU A 149 16.94 -15.28 6.30
C LEU A 149 17.81 -14.33 7.10
N ARG A 150 18.78 -13.72 6.43
CA ARG A 150 19.71 -12.75 6.99
C ARG A 150 19.55 -11.41 6.29
N LEU A 151 19.56 -10.34 7.06
CA LEU A 151 19.47 -8.96 6.58
C LEU A 151 20.77 -8.23 6.88
N GLY A 152 21.21 -7.41 5.95
CA GLY A 152 22.21 -6.38 6.19
C GLY A 152 21.64 -5.19 6.98
N HIS A 153 22.43 -4.14 7.09
CA HIS A 153 21.96 -2.87 7.63
C HIS A 153 20.91 -2.24 6.69
N LEU A 154 19.76 -1.88 7.27
CA LEU A 154 18.67 -1.20 6.56
C LEU A 154 18.42 0.16 7.22
N ASP A 155 18.34 1.20 6.40
CA ASP A 155 17.94 2.55 6.79
C ASP A 155 17.24 3.23 5.61
N LEU A 156 15.96 2.88 5.44
CA LEU A 156 15.12 3.38 4.34
C LEU A 156 13.99 4.22 4.93
N ARG A 157 13.83 5.41 4.39
CA ARG A 157 12.65 6.26 4.58
C ARG A 157 12.21 6.75 3.21
N GLU A 158 10.98 6.45 2.82
CA GLU A 158 10.45 6.73 1.49
C GLU A 158 8.99 7.17 1.59
N LYS A 159 8.64 8.16 0.76
CA LYS A 159 7.26 8.60 0.54
C LYS A 159 6.91 8.36 -0.92
N PRO A 160 5.72 7.80 -1.24
CA PRO A 160 5.28 7.69 -2.62
C PRO A 160 5.25 9.06 -3.31
N ALA A 161 5.77 9.12 -4.55
CA ALA A 161 5.83 10.35 -5.33
C ALA A 161 4.44 10.89 -5.72
N PHE A 162 3.47 9.98 -5.86
CA PHE A 162 2.08 10.31 -6.20
C PHE A 162 1.16 9.96 -5.05
N GLU A 163 0.23 10.86 -4.72
CA GLU A 163 -0.82 10.62 -3.74
C GLU A 163 -1.82 9.56 -4.22
N TYR A 164 -2.19 9.61 -5.49
CA TYR A 164 -3.12 8.69 -6.13
C TYR A 164 -2.39 7.75 -7.09
N ARG A 165 -2.60 6.43 -6.91
CA ARG A 165 -1.91 5.39 -7.69
C ARG A 165 -2.92 4.31 -8.09
N GLU A 166 -3.27 4.30 -9.36
CA GLU A 166 -4.21 3.35 -9.95
C GLU A 166 -3.77 2.95 -11.35
N SER A 167 -3.66 1.66 -11.60
CA SER A 167 -3.33 1.12 -12.93
C SER A 167 -4.55 0.90 -13.81
N PHE A 168 -5.76 0.96 -13.26
CA PHE A 168 -7.05 0.67 -13.91
C PHE A 168 -7.02 -0.62 -14.76
N TRP A 169 -6.39 -1.64 -14.22
CA TRP A 169 -6.30 -2.98 -14.78
C TRP A 169 -7.12 -3.94 -13.93
N TYR A 170 -7.97 -4.77 -14.56
CA TYR A 170 -8.96 -5.57 -13.82
C TYR A 170 -8.40 -6.40 -12.66
N PRO A 171 -7.26 -7.13 -12.81
CA PRO A 171 -6.64 -7.82 -11.69
C PRO A 171 -6.17 -6.90 -10.55
N ALA A 172 -5.85 -5.64 -10.86
CA ALA A 172 -5.44 -4.64 -9.88
C ALA A 172 -6.60 -4.11 -9.02
N PHE A 173 -7.83 -4.51 -9.30
CA PHE A 173 -8.98 -4.20 -8.44
C PHE A 173 -9.01 -5.10 -7.20
N ASP A 174 -8.28 -6.21 -7.21
CA ASP A 174 -8.08 -7.05 -6.03
C ASP A 174 -7.40 -6.27 -4.91
N ALA A 175 -7.97 -6.37 -3.70
CA ALA A 175 -7.50 -5.59 -2.57
C ALA A 175 -6.09 -5.98 -2.11
N ASP A 176 -5.77 -7.29 -2.10
CA ASP A 176 -4.48 -7.78 -1.64
C ASP A 176 -3.37 -7.44 -2.64
N TRP A 177 -3.66 -7.63 -3.92
CA TRP A 177 -2.74 -7.22 -4.97
C TRP A 177 -2.49 -5.71 -4.92
N SER A 178 -3.54 -4.90 -4.76
CA SER A 178 -3.46 -3.44 -4.76
C SER A 178 -2.50 -2.92 -3.69
N TRP A 179 -2.73 -3.23 -2.40
CA TRP A 179 -1.87 -2.68 -1.36
C TRP A 179 -0.45 -3.25 -1.41
N ARG A 180 -0.28 -4.54 -1.79
CA ARG A 180 1.05 -5.15 -1.94
C ARG A 180 1.89 -4.48 -3.03
N ASN A 181 1.24 -3.91 -4.04
CA ASN A 181 1.88 -3.20 -5.15
C ASN A 181 1.76 -1.66 -5.03
N GLY A 182 1.37 -1.15 -3.87
CA GLY A 182 1.34 0.28 -3.59
C GLY A 182 0.19 1.05 -4.26
N CYS A 183 -0.83 0.37 -4.80
CA CYS A 183 -2.02 1.01 -5.36
C CYS A 183 -3.01 1.37 -4.25
N ASN A 184 -3.69 2.52 -4.42
CA ASN A 184 -4.65 3.05 -3.45
C ASN A 184 -5.88 3.69 -4.11
N GLY A 185 -6.03 3.52 -5.43
CA GLY A 185 -6.98 4.26 -6.23
C GLY A 185 -8.43 3.82 -6.10
N ASN A 186 -9.29 4.48 -6.83
CA ASN A 186 -10.76 4.38 -6.74
C ASN A 186 -11.29 2.96 -7.02
N SER A 187 -10.67 2.23 -7.94
CA SER A 187 -11.09 0.88 -8.34
C SER A 187 -10.48 -0.22 -7.47
N SER A 188 -9.47 0.10 -6.65
CA SER A 188 -8.90 -0.82 -5.67
C SER A 188 -9.96 -1.15 -4.61
N ARG A 189 -10.21 -2.43 -4.35
CA ARG A 189 -11.22 -2.88 -3.38
C ARG A 189 -10.68 -2.88 -1.94
N LEU A 190 -9.92 -1.84 -1.59
CA LEU A 190 -9.30 -1.71 -0.28
C LEU A 190 -10.35 -1.47 0.80
N THR A 191 -10.36 -2.35 1.79
CA THR A 191 -11.19 -2.24 3.00
C THR A 191 -10.49 -1.37 4.07
N PRO A 192 -11.18 -0.96 5.14
CA PRO A 192 -10.54 -0.24 6.26
C PRO A 192 -9.35 -0.97 6.86
N GLU A 193 -9.37 -2.32 6.91
CA GLU A 193 -8.28 -3.17 7.40
C GLU A 193 -7.04 -3.13 6.49
N LYS A 194 -7.22 -2.68 5.24
CA LYS A 194 -6.17 -2.46 4.24
C LYS A 194 -5.91 -0.97 4.01
N GLY A 195 -6.38 -0.12 4.93
CA GLY A 195 -6.16 1.32 4.91
C GLY A 195 -7.09 2.12 3.99
N GLY A 196 -8.14 1.48 3.43
CA GLY A 196 -9.09 2.12 2.54
C GLY A 196 -8.49 2.58 1.21
N ARG A 197 -9.29 3.26 0.40
CA ARG A 197 -8.92 3.77 -0.93
C ARG A 197 -9.13 5.27 -1.03
N ILE A 198 -8.46 5.89 -1.98
CA ILE A 198 -8.73 7.27 -2.39
C ILE A 198 -9.76 7.21 -3.52
N SER A 199 -10.87 7.91 -3.37
CA SER A 199 -11.95 7.93 -4.35
C SER A 199 -12.15 9.33 -4.90
N TYR A 200 -12.32 9.44 -6.21
CA TYR A 200 -12.77 10.67 -6.84
C TYR A 200 -14.29 10.78 -6.77
N LYS A 201 -14.79 11.95 -6.40
CA LYS A 201 -16.19 12.27 -6.61
C LYS A 201 -16.44 12.42 -8.12
N GLY A 202 -17.35 11.64 -8.66
CA GLY A 202 -17.63 11.65 -10.10
C GLY A 202 -16.46 11.11 -10.95
N PHE A 203 -15.92 9.95 -10.57
CA PHE A 203 -14.75 9.34 -11.23
C PHE A 203 -14.97 9.06 -12.72
N VAL A 204 -16.12 8.48 -13.08
CA VAL A 204 -16.51 8.19 -14.48
C VAL A 204 -18.03 8.28 -14.65
N HIS A 205 -18.49 8.40 -15.91
CA HIS A 205 -19.91 8.42 -16.25
C HIS A 205 -20.74 9.48 -15.52
N THR A 206 -20.17 10.69 -15.37
CA THR A 206 -20.72 11.77 -14.53
C THR A 206 -21.83 12.57 -15.21
N PHE A 207 -22.04 12.45 -16.53
CA PHE A 207 -23.00 13.28 -17.25
C PHE A 207 -24.44 13.04 -16.79
N TYR A 208 -24.87 11.80 -16.64
CA TYR A 208 -26.23 11.51 -16.17
C TYR A 208 -26.46 11.84 -14.69
N PRO A 209 -25.50 11.64 -13.77
CA PRO A 209 -25.58 12.23 -12.42
C PRO A 209 -25.70 13.76 -12.40
N LEU A 210 -25.11 14.48 -13.35
CA LEU A 210 -25.22 15.94 -13.46
C LEU A 210 -26.51 16.39 -14.16
N VAL A 211 -26.98 15.62 -15.13
CA VAL A 211 -28.18 15.87 -15.94
C VAL A 211 -29.05 14.61 -15.93
N PRO A 212 -29.74 14.32 -14.82
CA PRO A 212 -30.56 13.12 -14.68
C PRO A 212 -31.67 13.06 -15.75
N PRO A 213 -31.72 12.00 -16.58
CA PRO A 213 -32.72 11.87 -17.62
C PRO A 213 -34.18 12.00 -17.14
N GLU A 214 -34.47 11.44 -15.97
CA GLU A 214 -35.78 11.48 -15.35
C GLU A 214 -36.26 12.90 -15.01
N LYS A 215 -35.33 13.85 -14.88
CA LYS A 215 -35.65 15.25 -14.58
C LYS A 215 -35.65 16.15 -15.82
N HIS A 216 -34.89 15.82 -16.84
CA HIS A 216 -34.59 16.75 -17.90
C HIS A 216 -35.02 16.26 -19.29
N PHE A 217 -35.24 14.95 -19.51
CA PHE A 217 -35.53 14.43 -20.84
C PHE A 217 -36.88 14.90 -21.38
N ALA A 218 -37.89 15.02 -20.54
CA ALA A 218 -39.24 15.44 -20.97
C ALA A 218 -39.24 16.90 -21.47
N GLU A 219 -38.48 17.79 -20.82
CA GLU A 219 -38.44 19.21 -21.16
C GLU A 219 -37.35 19.55 -22.18
N HIS A 220 -36.28 18.79 -22.20
CA HIS A 220 -35.06 19.03 -22.96
C HIS A 220 -34.57 17.77 -23.70
N PRO A 221 -35.39 17.14 -24.58
CA PRO A 221 -34.96 15.95 -25.30
C PRO A 221 -33.76 16.22 -26.20
N GLU A 222 -33.57 17.45 -26.67
CA GLU A 222 -32.42 17.87 -27.50
C GLU A 222 -31.07 17.85 -26.75
N TRP A 223 -31.06 17.70 -25.43
CA TRP A 223 -29.85 17.52 -24.62
C TRP A 223 -29.30 16.10 -24.67
N PHE A 224 -30.09 15.16 -25.18
CA PHE A 224 -29.76 13.73 -25.20
C PHE A 224 -29.46 13.26 -26.62
N SER A 225 -28.82 12.13 -26.76
CA SER A 225 -28.40 11.58 -28.07
C SER A 225 -29.55 11.41 -29.04
N LEU A 226 -29.31 11.79 -30.32
CA LEU A 226 -30.17 11.46 -31.44
C LEU A 226 -29.65 10.19 -32.10
N ILE A 227 -30.37 9.07 -31.95
CA ILE A 227 -30.01 7.77 -32.54
C ILE A 227 -31.16 7.32 -33.43
N LYS A 228 -30.87 7.08 -34.69
CA LYS A 228 -31.89 6.69 -35.71
C LYS A 228 -33.09 7.64 -35.68
N ASP A 229 -32.80 8.93 -35.77
CA ASP A 229 -33.78 10.03 -35.78
C ASP A 229 -34.70 10.13 -34.55
N LYS A 230 -34.35 9.44 -33.46
CA LYS A 230 -35.06 9.51 -32.18
C LYS A 230 -34.15 9.94 -31.06
N ARG A 231 -34.60 10.92 -30.25
CA ARG A 231 -33.95 11.29 -29.00
C ARG A 231 -34.17 10.18 -27.99
N THR A 232 -33.08 9.76 -27.31
CA THR A 232 -33.12 8.64 -26.37
C THR A 232 -32.13 8.80 -25.23
N THR A 233 -32.48 8.22 -24.10
CA THR A 233 -31.61 8.08 -22.91
C THR A 233 -31.13 6.64 -22.73
N ASP A 234 -31.69 5.69 -23.46
CA ASP A 234 -31.31 4.28 -23.36
C ASP A 234 -29.97 4.04 -24.05
N ARG A 235 -29.00 3.56 -23.26
CA ARG A 235 -27.61 3.29 -23.68
C ARG A 235 -27.00 4.43 -24.50
N ALA A 236 -27.33 5.67 -24.11
CA ALA A 236 -27.01 6.87 -24.86
C ALA A 236 -26.14 7.82 -23.98
N GLN A 237 -25.80 8.96 -24.59
CA GLN A 237 -25.00 10.01 -23.93
C GLN A 237 -25.71 11.36 -24.08
N LEU A 238 -25.14 12.40 -23.45
CA LEU A 238 -25.61 13.77 -23.66
C LEU A 238 -25.10 14.34 -25.00
N CYS A 239 -25.87 15.26 -25.58
CA CYS A 239 -25.53 15.98 -26.79
C CYS A 239 -24.66 17.20 -26.48
N LEU A 240 -23.36 17.00 -26.27
CA LEU A 240 -22.44 18.06 -25.85
C LEU A 240 -22.21 19.19 -26.87
N THR A 241 -22.75 19.07 -28.08
CA THR A 241 -22.79 20.16 -29.07
C THR A 241 -23.86 21.19 -28.75
N ASN A 242 -24.86 20.88 -27.92
CA ASN A 242 -25.91 21.79 -27.50
C ASN A 242 -25.32 22.85 -26.52
N PRO A 243 -25.36 24.15 -26.84
CA PRO A 243 -24.73 25.20 -25.99
C PRO A 243 -25.47 25.36 -24.65
N LYS A 244 -26.81 25.28 -24.64
CA LYS A 244 -27.62 25.40 -23.41
C LYS A 244 -27.29 24.28 -22.42
N LEU A 245 -27.12 23.07 -22.92
CA LEU A 245 -26.69 21.94 -22.06
C LEU A 245 -25.30 22.18 -21.47
N ARG A 246 -24.34 22.68 -22.27
CA ARG A 246 -22.99 22.97 -21.74
C ARG A 246 -23.02 24.02 -20.64
N ASP A 247 -23.81 25.07 -20.81
CA ASP A 247 -23.97 26.13 -19.81
C ASP A 247 -24.60 25.57 -18.52
N PHE A 248 -25.62 24.73 -18.66
CA PHE A 248 -26.27 24.05 -17.54
C PHE A 248 -25.27 23.14 -16.77
N ILE A 249 -24.52 22.27 -17.48
CA ILE A 249 -23.49 21.43 -16.85
C ILE A 249 -22.44 22.30 -16.15
N GLY A 250 -21.97 23.35 -16.81
CA GLY A 250 -20.98 24.27 -16.23
C GLY A 250 -21.46 24.94 -14.95
N SER A 251 -22.72 25.37 -14.88
CA SER A 251 -23.30 25.95 -13.67
C SER A 251 -23.46 24.91 -12.56
N THR A 252 -23.94 23.70 -12.89
CA THR A 252 -24.10 22.58 -11.95
C THR A 252 -22.76 22.13 -11.37
N CYS A 253 -21.70 22.05 -12.19
CA CYS A 253 -20.36 21.73 -11.72
C CYS A 253 -19.83 22.80 -10.75
N ARG A 254 -19.99 24.08 -11.06
CA ARG A 254 -19.56 25.19 -10.17
C ARG A 254 -20.30 25.13 -8.83
N SER A 255 -21.60 24.93 -8.82
CA SER A 255 -22.41 24.81 -7.60
C SER A 255 -21.97 23.62 -6.73
N ASN A 256 -21.71 22.48 -7.34
CA ASN A 256 -21.21 21.28 -6.64
C ASN A 256 -19.79 21.46 -6.07
N LEU A 257 -18.90 22.18 -6.75
CA LEU A 257 -17.56 22.52 -6.26
C LEU A 257 -17.62 23.49 -5.08
N CYS A 258 -18.49 24.50 -5.12
CA CYS A 258 -18.73 25.39 -3.97
C CYS A 258 -19.26 24.64 -2.75
N LEU A 259 -20.16 23.67 -2.92
CA LEU A 259 -20.65 22.82 -1.82
C LEU A 259 -19.53 21.96 -1.19
N ILE A 260 -18.59 21.46 -1.99
CA ILE A 260 -17.43 20.68 -1.50
C ILE A 260 -16.51 21.58 -0.68
N LEU A 261 -16.20 22.79 -1.14
CA LEU A 261 -15.40 23.75 -0.40
C LEU A 261 -16.07 24.12 0.94
N ILE A 262 -17.38 24.35 0.96
CA ILE A 262 -18.12 24.67 2.19
C ILE A 262 -18.10 23.48 3.17
N LEU A 263 -18.23 22.25 2.69
CA LEU A 263 -18.19 21.05 3.55
C LEU A 263 -16.77 20.75 4.08
N MET A 264 -15.73 21.03 3.32
CA MET A 264 -14.33 20.87 3.78
C MET A 264 -13.97 21.89 4.89
N PHE A 265 -14.55 23.10 4.85
CA PHE A 265 -14.34 24.11 5.89
C PHE A 265 -15.24 23.96 7.11
N ARG A 266 -16.25 23.09 7.09
CA ARG A 266 -17.19 22.85 8.22
C ARG A 266 -16.95 21.55 8.99
N MET A 267 -15.94 20.75 8.67
CA MET A 267 -15.59 19.63 9.53
C MET A 267 -14.85 20.16 10.76
N PRO A 268 -15.33 19.91 11.98
CA PRO A 268 -14.61 20.24 13.19
C PRO A 268 -13.31 19.44 13.25
N LYS A 269 -12.27 20.10 13.73
CA LYS A 269 -10.93 19.55 13.95
C LYS A 269 -10.95 18.43 14.99
#